data_72e2cfe13c3a1f5aefd63fd135b4ffab
#
_entry.id   72e2cfe13c3a1f5aefd63fd135b4ffab
#
_cell.length_a   1.000
_cell.length_b   1.000
_cell.length_c   1.000
_cell.angle_alpha   90.00
_cell.angle_beta   90.00
_cell.angle_gamma   90.00
#
_symmetry.space_group_name_H-M   'P 1'
#
loop_
_entity.id
_entity.type
_entity.pdbx_description
1 polymer ?
#
loop_
_entity_poly.entity_id
_entity_poly.type
_entity_poly.pdbx_seq_one_letter_code
_entity_poly.pdbx_strand_id
1 'polypeptide(L)'
;MPPSAAASIPVPVSFGHMSTWYVLLVLLVGAERLAELVVARGNARWSLARGGRVFGRGHYPWMVALHTGLLAGCLLETWLADRPFVPALGLPMLALAVAAQALRWWCITALGRQWNTEVIVVPGLPLVTRGPYRLRWLRHPNYVAVAVEGAALPLIHGAWVTALVFTVLNAALMVVRIRCEETALASLTRTPATGEAAA
;
A
#
# COMPACT_ATOMS: atom_id res chain seq x y z
N MET A 1 62.62 -24.83 -16.07
CA MET A 1 61.51 -24.04 -16.61
C MET A 1 60.52 -23.76 -15.48
N PRO A 2 60.33 -22.50 -15.05
CA PRO A 2 59.28 -22.16 -14.06
C PRO A 2 57.94 -22.12 -14.76
N PRO A 3 56.82 -22.48 -14.07
CA PRO A 3 55.48 -22.41 -14.65
C PRO A 3 55.04 -20.95 -14.82
N SER A 4 54.50 -20.68 -16.01
CA SER A 4 53.90 -19.40 -16.40
C SER A 4 52.76 -19.02 -15.46
N ALA A 5 52.89 -17.85 -14.83
CA ALA A 5 51.79 -17.23 -14.07
C ALA A 5 50.69 -16.86 -15.06
N ALA A 6 49.57 -17.58 -15.03
CA ALA A 6 48.36 -17.19 -15.73
C ALA A 6 47.84 -15.89 -15.11
N ALA A 7 47.96 -14.80 -15.86
CA ALA A 7 47.36 -13.52 -15.50
C ALA A 7 45.83 -13.69 -15.38
N SER A 8 45.31 -13.57 -14.17
CA SER A 8 43.89 -13.48 -13.93
C SER A 8 43.35 -12.21 -14.61
N ILE A 9 42.60 -12.41 -15.68
CA ILE A 9 41.85 -11.32 -16.35
C ILE A 9 40.87 -10.79 -15.32
N PRO A 10 40.89 -9.51 -14.98
CA PRO A 10 39.87 -8.96 -14.09
C PRO A 10 38.52 -9.07 -14.81
N VAL A 11 37.58 -9.82 -14.21
CA VAL A 11 36.21 -9.85 -14.65
C VAL A 11 35.68 -8.40 -14.51
N PRO A 12 35.21 -7.77 -15.59
CA PRO A 12 34.64 -6.43 -15.47
C PRO A 12 33.47 -6.51 -14.49
N VAL A 13 33.54 -5.73 -13.43
CA VAL A 13 32.39 -5.51 -12.54
C VAL A 13 31.29 -4.87 -13.41
N SER A 14 30.39 -5.70 -13.90
CA SER A 14 29.19 -5.25 -14.57
C SER A 14 28.35 -4.54 -13.50
N PHE A 15 28.35 -3.22 -13.50
CA PHE A 15 27.36 -2.46 -12.74
C PHE A 15 26.00 -2.81 -13.33
N GLY A 16 25.23 -3.65 -12.61
CA GLY A 16 23.98 -4.19 -13.05
C GLY A 16 23.06 -3.09 -13.52
N HIS A 17 22.63 -3.23 -14.76
CA HIS A 17 21.65 -2.31 -15.34
C HIS A 17 20.31 -2.59 -14.71
N MET A 18 19.96 -1.83 -13.66
CA MET A 18 18.58 -1.79 -13.17
C MET A 18 17.67 -1.53 -14.37
N SER A 19 16.76 -2.46 -14.64
CA SER A 19 15.91 -2.39 -15.83
C SER A 19 15.09 -1.11 -15.84
N THR A 20 15.27 -0.25 -16.84
CA THR A 20 14.60 1.05 -16.96
C THR A 20 13.08 0.93 -16.79
N TRP A 21 12.48 -0.15 -17.35
CA TRP A 21 11.05 -0.40 -17.22
C TRP A 21 10.61 -0.60 -15.75
N TYR A 22 11.44 -1.22 -14.89
CA TYR A 22 11.12 -1.41 -13.48
C TYR A 22 11.18 -0.09 -12.70
N VAL A 23 12.16 0.74 -13.01
CA VAL A 23 12.23 2.11 -12.46
C VAL A 23 10.96 2.88 -12.83
N LEU A 24 10.58 2.85 -14.10
CA LEU A 24 9.35 3.51 -14.56
C LEU A 24 8.10 2.97 -13.88
N LEU A 25 8.03 1.66 -13.67
CA LEU A 25 6.93 1.03 -12.93
C LEU A 25 6.87 1.54 -11.48
N VAL A 26 7.98 1.56 -10.77
CA VAL A 26 8.03 2.06 -9.37
C VAL A 26 7.67 3.54 -9.30
N LEU A 27 8.16 4.35 -10.25
CA LEU A 27 7.80 5.77 -10.34
C LEU A 27 6.32 5.97 -10.67
N LEU A 28 5.75 5.14 -11.54
CA LEU A 28 4.31 5.15 -11.86
C LEU A 28 3.47 4.84 -10.62
N VAL A 29 3.83 3.81 -9.85
CA VAL A 29 3.18 3.51 -8.58
C VAL A 29 3.31 4.67 -7.60
N GLY A 30 4.48 5.31 -7.52
CA GLY A 30 4.69 6.52 -6.71
C GLY A 30 3.78 7.68 -7.12
N ALA A 31 3.68 7.97 -8.42
CA ALA A 31 2.81 9.00 -8.96
C ALA A 31 1.34 8.72 -8.64
N GLU A 32 0.93 7.46 -8.74
CA GLU A 32 -0.41 7.01 -8.38
C GLU A 32 -0.69 7.22 -6.89
N ARG A 33 0.25 6.90 -5.98
CA ARG A 33 0.10 7.21 -4.55
C ARG A 33 -0.11 8.70 -4.28
N LEU A 34 0.58 9.57 -5.04
CA LEU A 34 0.38 11.02 -4.95
C LEU A 34 -1.03 11.43 -5.43
N ALA A 35 -1.51 10.86 -6.53
CA ALA A 35 -2.87 11.09 -7.02
C ALA A 35 -3.93 10.65 -5.99
N GLU A 36 -3.74 9.48 -5.37
CA GLU A 36 -4.60 9.00 -4.27
C GLU A 36 -4.62 9.98 -3.08
N LEU A 37 -3.48 10.55 -2.70
CA LEU A 37 -3.43 11.55 -1.62
C LEU A 37 -4.23 12.82 -1.97
N VAL A 38 -4.23 13.24 -3.24
CA VAL A 38 -5.05 14.38 -3.69
C VAL A 38 -6.54 14.06 -3.54
N VAL A 39 -6.96 12.87 -4.00
CA VAL A 39 -8.35 12.38 -3.85
C VAL A 39 -8.73 12.29 -2.37
N ALA A 40 -7.87 11.67 -1.55
CA ALA A 40 -8.11 11.51 -0.12
C ALA A 40 -8.26 12.85 0.61
N ARG A 41 -7.43 13.86 0.27
CA ARG A 41 -7.57 15.21 0.84
C ARG A 41 -8.92 15.86 0.50
N GLY A 42 -9.41 15.67 -0.73
CA GLY A 42 -10.73 16.10 -1.15
C GLY A 42 -11.85 15.42 -0.35
N ASN A 43 -11.75 14.10 -0.20
CA ASN A 43 -12.69 13.28 0.54
C ASN A 43 -12.67 13.60 2.05
N ALA A 44 -11.50 13.81 2.64
CA ALA A 44 -11.35 14.20 4.03
C ALA A 44 -12.05 15.54 4.32
N ARG A 45 -11.84 16.55 3.49
CA ARG A 45 -12.55 17.84 3.60
C ARG A 45 -14.06 17.66 3.53
N TRP A 46 -14.53 16.85 2.59
CA TRP A 46 -15.95 16.54 2.45
C TRP A 46 -16.53 15.84 3.69
N SER A 47 -15.78 14.89 4.27
CA SER A 47 -16.17 14.15 5.47
C SER A 47 -16.21 15.06 6.69
N LEU A 48 -15.19 15.89 6.90
CA LEU A 48 -15.08 16.82 8.03
C LEU A 48 -16.18 17.88 7.99
N ALA A 49 -16.53 18.40 6.81
CA ALA A 49 -17.64 19.36 6.63
C ALA A 49 -19.02 18.76 7.01
N ARG A 50 -19.12 17.43 7.17
CA ARG A 50 -20.31 16.68 7.59
C ARG A 50 -20.23 16.16 9.02
N GLY A 51 -19.38 16.75 9.86
CA GLY A 51 -19.19 16.32 11.24
C GLY A 51 -18.34 15.04 11.38
N GLY A 52 -17.60 14.68 10.34
CA GLY A 52 -16.67 13.54 10.38
C GLY A 52 -15.62 13.70 11.49
N ARG A 53 -15.26 12.59 12.12
CA ARG A 53 -14.21 12.53 13.15
C ARG A 53 -13.04 11.71 12.65
N VAL A 54 -11.82 12.23 12.87
CA VAL A 54 -10.56 11.57 12.49
C VAL A 54 -10.09 10.73 13.65
N PHE A 55 -9.73 9.48 13.35
CA PHE A 55 -9.17 8.52 14.30
C PHE A 55 -7.78 8.07 13.83
N GLY A 56 -6.93 7.65 14.77
CA GLY A 56 -5.65 7.02 14.46
C GLY A 56 -4.59 7.94 13.84
N ARG A 57 -4.59 9.24 14.17
CA ARG A 57 -3.56 10.17 13.67
C ARG A 57 -2.12 9.73 13.99
N GLY A 58 -1.92 9.01 15.11
CA GLY A 58 -0.59 8.59 15.54
C GLY A 58 0.08 7.56 14.64
N HIS A 59 -0.66 6.69 13.94
CA HIS A 59 -0.08 5.69 13.06
C HIS A 59 0.04 6.13 11.59
N TYR A 60 -0.62 7.23 11.21
CA TYR A 60 -0.62 7.70 9.82
C TYR A 60 0.78 8.09 9.30
N PRO A 61 1.63 8.83 10.03
CA PRO A 61 2.98 9.15 9.58
C PRO A 61 3.84 7.90 9.32
N TRP A 62 3.68 6.86 10.14
CA TRP A 62 4.39 5.59 9.99
C TRP A 62 3.94 4.86 8.72
N MET A 63 2.66 4.93 8.37
CA MET A 63 2.16 4.42 7.11
C MET A 63 2.79 5.12 5.91
N VAL A 64 2.86 6.46 5.94
CA VAL A 64 3.49 7.24 4.86
C VAL A 64 4.97 6.88 4.75
N ALA A 65 5.70 6.83 5.89
CA ALA A 65 7.11 6.47 5.92
C ALA A 65 7.35 5.06 5.36
N LEU A 66 6.52 4.09 5.75
CA LEU A 66 6.64 2.71 5.29
C LEU A 66 6.43 2.58 3.77
N HIS A 67 5.41 3.24 3.21
CA HIS A 67 5.16 3.19 1.76
C HIS A 67 6.22 3.94 0.95
N THR A 68 6.72 5.06 1.47
CA THR A 68 7.87 5.75 0.86
C THR A 68 9.11 4.88 0.91
N GLY A 69 9.35 4.22 2.05
CA GLY A 69 10.44 3.27 2.23
C GLY A 69 10.34 2.05 1.30
N LEU A 70 9.12 1.56 1.02
CA LEU A 70 8.88 0.51 0.03
C LEU A 70 9.39 0.91 -1.35
N LEU A 71 8.96 2.08 -1.84
CA LEU A 71 9.36 2.55 -3.18
C LEU A 71 10.86 2.80 -3.27
N ALA A 72 11.44 3.44 -2.26
CA ALA A 72 12.88 3.64 -2.17
C ALA A 72 13.63 2.31 -2.08
N GLY A 73 13.15 1.36 -1.27
CA GLY A 73 13.73 0.04 -1.11
C GLY A 73 13.71 -0.77 -2.40
N CYS A 74 12.61 -0.72 -3.17
CA CYS A 74 12.53 -1.35 -4.49
C CYS A 74 13.67 -0.90 -5.40
N LEU A 75 13.96 0.39 -5.45
CA LEU A 75 15.01 0.95 -6.30
C LEU A 75 16.40 0.69 -5.73
N LEU A 76 16.61 0.95 -4.44
CA LEU A 76 17.92 0.82 -3.79
C LEU A 76 18.39 -0.63 -3.75
N GLU A 77 17.55 -1.57 -3.33
CA GLU A 77 17.94 -2.98 -3.25
C GLU A 77 18.24 -3.55 -4.62
N THR A 78 17.40 -3.26 -5.62
CA THR A 78 17.63 -3.73 -6.98
C THR A 78 18.94 -3.18 -7.55
N TRP A 79 19.24 -1.90 -7.27
CA TRP A 79 20.48 -1.28 -7.72
C TRP A 79 21.71 -1.78 -6.97
N LEU A 80 21.67 -1.81 -5.61
CA LEU A 80 22.83 -2.18 -4.79
C LEU A 80 23.17 -3.67 -4.84
N ALA A 81 22.16 -4.53 -4.94
CA ALA A 81 22.34 -5.97 -4.94
C ALA A 81 22.43 -6.57 -6.35
N ASP A 82 22.44 -5.75 -7.40
CA ASP A 82 22.49 -6.16 -8.81
C ASP A 82 21.53 -7.31 -9.13
N ARG A 83 20.26 -7.15 -8.70
CA ARG A 83 19.26 -8.21 -8.82
C ARG A 83 18.83 -8.38 -10.27
N PRO A 84 19.05 -9.58 -10.87
CA PRO A 84 18.57 -9.84 -12.21
C PRO A 84 17.05 -9.99 -12.23
N PHE A 85 16.43 -9.61 -13.34
CA PHE A 85 15.03 -9.95 -13.58
C PHE A 85 14.91 -11.44 -13.90
N VAL A 86 14.19 -12.18 -13.05
CA VAL A 86 13.90 -13.60 -13.24
C VAL A 86 12.46 -13.75 -13.72
N PRO A 87 12.19 -14.02 -15.01
CA PRO A 87 10.82 -14.01 -15.58
C PRO A 87 9.87 -14.97 -14.86
N ALA A 88 10.35 -16.12 -14.41
CA ALA A 88 9.54 -17.12 -13.71
C ALA A 88 8.95 -16.60 -12.38
N LEU A 89 9.62 -15.64 -11.73
CA LEU A 89 9.12 -14.96 -10.53
C LEU A 89 8.49 -13.62 -10.88
N GLY A 90 9.18 -12.82 -11.69
CA GLY A 90 8.80 -11.43 -11.94
C GLY A 90 7.47 -11.28 -12.67
N LEU A 91 7.17 -12.13 -13.64
CA LEU A 91 5.90 -12.05 -14.37
C LEU A 91 4.68 -12.40 -13.50
N PRO A 92 4.67 -13.48 -12.69
CA PRO A 92 3.59 -13.71 -11.73
C PRO A 92 3.44 -12.58 -10.71
N MET A 93 4.56 -12.03 -10.19
CA MET A 93 4.52 -10.91 -9.23
C MET A 93 3.98 -9.63 -9.89
N LEU A 94 4.34 -9.36 -11.13
CA LEU A 94 3.77 -8.24 -11.89
C LEU A 94 2.26 -8.41 -12.08
N ALA A 95 1.81 -9.60 -12.48
CA ALA A 95 0.37 -9.89 -12.61
C ALA A 95 -0.36 -9.71 -11.28
N LEU A 96 0.25 -10.14 -10.18
CA LEU A 96 -0.31 -10.00 -8.84
C LEU A 96 -0.37 -8.53 -8.39
N ALA A 97 0.67 -7.74 -8.66
CA ALA A 97 0.69 -6.31 -8.39
C ALA A 97 -0.39 -5.56 -9.18
N VAL A 98 -0.57 -5.88 -10.46
CA VAL A 98 -1.64 -5.32 -11.30
C VAL A 98 -3.02 -5.70 -10.77
N ALA A 99 -3.22 -6.95 -10.37
CA ALA A 99 -4.49 -7.40 -9.78
C ALA A 99 -4.79 -6.70 -8.44
N ALA A 100 -3.77 -6.53 -7.60
CA ALA A 100 -3.88 -5.79 -6.34
C ALA A 100 -4.26 -4.33 -6.60
N GLN A 101 -3.66 -3.71 -7.60
CA GLN A 101 -3.95 -2.35 -8.00
C GLN A 101 -5.38 -2.21 -8.56
N ALA A 102 -5.83 -3.14 -9.38
CA ALA A 102 -7.21 -3.18 -9.86
C ALA A 102 -8.21 -3.32 -8.69
N LEU A 103 -7.94 -4.19 -7.72
CA LEU A 103 -8.74 -4.33 -6.50
C LEU A 103 -8.77 -3.03 -5.70
N ARG A 104 -7.63 -2.34 -5.57
CA ARG A 104 -7.52 -1.06 -4.87
C ARG A 104 -8.39 0.01 -5.50
N TRP A 105 -8.31 0.19 -6.82
CA TRP A 105 -9.16 1.14 -7.54
C TRP A 105 -10.64 0.77 -7.45
N TRP A 106 -10.96 -0.51 -7.45
CA TRP A 106 -12.33 -0.98 -7.22
C TRP A 106 -12.82 -0.61 -5.81
N CYS A 107 -11.96 -0.69 -4.79
CA CYS A 107 -12.28 -0.21 -3.44
C CYS A 107 -12.51 1.30 -3.41
N ILE A 108 -11.61 2.08 -4.02
CA ILE A 108 -11.68 3.54 -4.05
C ILE A 108 -12.98 4.00 -4.72
N THR A 109 -13.31 3.45 -5.87
CA THR A 109 -14.54 3.81 -6.61
C THR A 109 -15.81 3.36 -5.88
N ALA A 110 -15.78 2.18 -5.25
CA ALA A 110 -16.90 1.69 -4.46
C ALA A 110 -17.19 2.56 -3.23
N LEU A 111 -16.16 2.99 -2.50
CA LEU A 111 -16.30 3.88 -1.35
C LEU A 111 -16.60 5.32 -1.75
N GLY A 112 -16.11 5.76 -2.92
CA GLY A 112 -16.31 7.12 -3.40
C GLY A 112 -15.80 8.14 -2.38
N ARG A 113 -16.64 9.09 -1.95
CA ARG A 113 -16.24 10.14 -0.99
C ARG A 113 -15.99 9.65 0.44
N GLN A 114 -16.39 8.43 0.78
CA GLN A 114 -16.05 7.81 2.07
C GLN A 114 -14.64 7.20 2.08
N TRP A 115 -13.98 7.06 0.92
CA TRP A 115 -12.62 6.58 0.87
C TRP A 115 -11.63 7.64 1.34
N ASN A 116 -10.80 7.29 2.32
CA ASN A 116 -9.76 8.16 2.87
C ASN A 116 -8.50 7.35 3.19
N THR A 117 -7.35 8.01 3.18
CA THR A 117 -6.08 7.43 3.67
C THR A 117 -6.01 7.40 5.19
N GLU A 118 -6.69 8.32 5.87
CA GLU A 118 -6.91 8.30 7.31
C GLU A 118 -8.23 7.59 7.67
N VAL A 119 -8.39 7.17 8.91
CA VAL A 119 -9.67 6.63 9.41
C VAL A 119 -10.56 7.82 9.77
N ILE A 120 -11.54 8.12 8.90
CA ILE A 120 -12.51 9.20 9.13
C ILE A 120 -13.91 8.58 9.10
N VAL A 121 -14.65 8.78 10.16
CA VAL A 121 -16.02 8.29 10.27
C VAL A 121 -16.98 9.46 10.40
N VAL A 122 -18.03 9.45 9.57
CA VAL A 122 -19.07 10.49 9.56
C VAL A 122 -20.31 9.90 10.21
N PRO A 123 -20.81 10.50 11.31
CA PRO A 123 -22.02 10.03 11.98
C PRO A 123 -23.23 10.02 11.02
N GLY A 124 -24.04 8.97 11.10
CA GLY A 124 -25.26 8.84 10.28
C GLY A 124 -25.05 8.40 8.83
N LEU A 125 -23.81 8.30 8.34
CA LEU A 125 -23.57 7.71 7.03
C LEU A 125 -23.59 6.19 7.09
N PRO A 126 -24.33 5.51 6.17
CA PRO A 126 -24.35 4.06 6.12
C PRO A 126 -23.01 3.49 5.65
N LEU A 127 -22.66 2.31 6.14
CA LEU A 127 -21.51 1.56 5.64
C LEU A 127 -21.74 1.17 4.18
N VAL A 128 -20.68 1.29 3.37
CA VAL A 128 -20.72 0.89 1.96
C VAL A 128 -20.71 -0.64 1.86
N THR A 129 -21.72 -1.17 1.19
CA THR A 129 -21.91 -2.62 0.96
C THR A 129 -21.86 -3.00 -0.53
N ARG A 130 -21.33 -2.12 -1.38
CA ARG A 130 -21.21 -2.34 -2.84
C ARG A 130 -19.77 -2.65 -3.25
N GLY A 131 -19.58 -3.09 -4.50
CA GLY A 131 -18.28 -3.45 -5.03
C GLY A 131 -17.63 -4.60 -4.23
N PRO A 132 -16.32 -4.56 -3.92
CA PRO A 132 -15.65 -5.61 -3.19
C PRO A 132 -16.15 -5.76 -1.74
N TYR A 133 -16.80 -4.73 -1.17
CA TYR A 133 -17.38 -4.75 0.17
C TYR A 133 -18.68 -5.59 0.29
N ARG A 134 -19.21 -6.10 -0.84
CA ARG A 134 -20.28 -7.11 -0.85
C ARG A 134 -19.80 -8.48 -0.41
N LEU A 135 -18.50 -8.75 -0.53
CA LEU A 135 -17.89 -10.05 -0.21
C LEU A 135 -17.71 -10.15 1.30
N ARG A 136 -18.68 -10.77 1.98
CA ARG A 136 -18.72 -10.88 3.46
C ARG A 136 -17.47 -11.56 4.06
N TRP A 137 -16.79 -12.42 3.29
CA TRP A 137 -15.54 -13.08 3.68
C TRP A 137 -14.32 -12.14 3.55
N LEU A 138 -14.42 -11.04 2.79
CA LEU A 138 -13.36 -10.06 2.58
C LEU A 138 -13.71 -8.75 3.28
N ARG A 139 -13.56 -8.71 4.59
CA ARG A 139 -13.97 -7.55 5.42
C ARG A 139 -13.20 -6.26 5.11
N HIS A 140 -11.93 -6.39 4.71
CA HIS A 140 -11.03 -5.27 4.47
C HIS A 140 -10.32 -5.41 3.10
N PRO A 141 -11.04 -5.35 1.97
CA PRO A 141 -10.47 -5.61 0.65
C PRO A 141 -9.35 -4.63 0.27
N ASN A 142 -9.45 -3.37 0.68
CA ASN A 142 -8.40 -2.39 0.43
C ASN A 142 -7.09 -2.73 1.17
N TYR A 143 -7.16 -3.33 2.35
CA TYR A 143 -5.97 -3.74 3.10
C TYR A 143 -5.30 -4.98 2.49
N VAL A 144 -6.09 -5.88 1.92
CA VAL A 144 -5.57 -7.00 1.14
C VAL A 144 -4.85 -6.48 -0.10
N ALA A 145 -5.41 -5.52 -0.82
CA ALA A 145 -4.74 -4.90 -1.97
C ALA A 145 -3.37 -4.31 -1.57
N VAL A 146 -3.31 -3.55 -0.47
CA VAL A 146 -2.05 -2.96 0.04
C VAL A 146 -1.02 -4.04 0.41
N ALA A 147 -1.44 -5.09 1.11
CA ALA A 147 -0.53 -6.15 1.54
C ALA A 147 0.03 -6.93 0.34
N VAL A 148 -0.82 -7.28 -0.62
CA VAL A 148 -0.43 -8.02 -1.82
C VAL A 148 0.49 -7.18 -2.71
N GLU A 149 0.14 -5.93 -2.97
CA GLU A 149 0.96 -5.01 -3.78
C GLU A 149 2.34 -4.79 -3.14
N GLY A 150 2.38 -4.52 -1.83
CA GLY A 150 3.62 -4.25 -1.13
C GLY A 150 4.57 -5.44 -1.05
N ALA A 151 4.05 -6.68 -1.09
CA ALA A 151 4.87 -7.87 -1.23
C ALA A 151 5.28 -8.13 -2.69
N ALA A 152 4.35 -7.97 -3.63
CA ALA A 152 4.56 -8.31 -5.02
C ALA A 152 5.49 -7.32 -5.74
N LEU A 153 5.32 -6.01 -5.54
CA LEU A 153 6.08 -4.98 -6.24
C LEU A 153 7.60 -5.14 -6.12
N PRO A 154 8.19 -5.30 -4.92
CA PRO A 154 9.64 -5.53 -4.81
C PRO A 154 10.06 -6.88 -5.39
N LEU A 155 9.23 -7.92 -5.27
CA LEU A 155 9.53 -9.26 -5.78
C LEU A 155 9.52 -9.35 -7.31
N ILE A 156 8.94 -8.39 -8.03
CA ILE A 156 9.02 -8.32 -9.50
C ILE A 156 10.48 -8.38 -9.96
N HIS A 157 11.38 -7.69 -9.25
CA HIS A 157 12.81 -7.63 -9.59
C HIS A 157 13.70 -8.24 -8.47
N GLY A 158 13.12 -9.13 -7.66
CA GLY A 158 13.89 -9.90 -6.66
C GLY A 158 14.39 -9.10 -5.45
N ALA A 159 13.75 -7.99 -5.10
CA ALA A 159 14.08 -7.21 -3.90
C ALA A 159 13.47 -7.86 -2.64
N TRP A 160 14.07 -8.97 -2.20
CA TRP A 160 13.55 -9.83 -1.13
C TRP A 160 13.56 -9.18 0.25
N VAL A 161 14.61 -8.38 0.53
CA VAL A 161 14.75 -7.72 1.83
C VAL A 161 13.65 -6.66 1.96
N THR A 162 13.46 -5.86 0.92
CA THR A 162 12.38 -4.85 0.87
C THR A 162 11.01 -5.51 1.02
N ALA A 163 10.76 -6.61 0.30
CA ALA A 163 9.51 -7.36 0.41
C ALA A 163 9.24 -7.87 1.82
N LEU A 164 10.26 -8.47 2.45
CA LEU A 164 10.15 -9.03 3.80
C LEU A 164 9.92 -7.93 4.83
N VAL A 165 10.77 -6.90 4.83
CA VAL A 165 10.69 -5.78 5.79
C VAL A 165 9.34 -5.07 5.66
N PHE A 166 8.93 -4.74 4.44
CA PHE A 166 7.62 -4.13 4.23
C PHE A 166 6.48 -5.03 4.73
N THR A 167 6.49 -6.31 4.37
CA THR A 167 5.40 -7.24 4.75
C THR A 167 5.24 -7.33 6.26
N VAL A 168 6.35 -7.48 7.00
CA VAL A 168 6.32 -7.57 8.48
C VAL A 168 5.83 -6.27 9.11
N LEU A 169 6.41 -5.14 8.72
CA LEU A 169 6.04 -3.84 9.28
C LEU A 169 4.62 -3.43 8.88
N ASN A 170 4.22 -3.71 7.64
CA ASN A 170 2.85 -3.46 7.19
C ASN A 170 1.83 -4.31 7.94
N ALA A 171 2.11 -5.59 8.20
CA ALA A 171 1.22 -6.45 8.98
C ALA A 171 1.00 -5.87 10.39
N ALA A 172 2.06 -5.40 11.06
CA ALA A 172 1.96 -4.76 12.36
C ALA A 172 1.09 -3.49 12.30
N LEU A 173 1.34 -2.61 11.32
CA LEU A 173 0.54 -1.39 11.11
C LEU A 173 -0.91 -1.68 10.76
N MET A 174 -1.19 -2.73 9.97
CA MET A 174 -2.54 -3.14 9.62
C MET A 174 -3.34 -3.57 10.84
N VAL A 175 -2.73 -4.31 11.78
CA VAL A 175 -3.39 -4.68 13.04
C VAL A 175 -3.80 -3.42 13.83
N VAL A 176 -2.91 -2.45 13.95
CA VAL A 176 -3.22 -1.17 14.63
C VAL A 176 -4.34 -0.43 13.92
N ARG A 177 -4.27 -0.36 12.60
CA ARG A 177 -5.25 0.36 11.78
C ARG A 177 -6.63 -0.28 11.83
N ILE A 178 -6.72 -1.60 11.69
CA ILE A 178 -7.99 -2.34 11.75
C ILE A 178 -8.64 -2.14 13.11
N ARG A 179 -7.89 -2.29 14.21
CA ARG A 179 -8.43 -2.05 15.57
C ARG A 179 -8.93 -0.61 15.75
N CYS A 180 -8.19 0.36 15.22
CA CYS A 180 -8.61 1.76 15.25
C CYS A 180 -9.92 1.98 14.48
N GLU A 181 -10.04 1.41 13.29
CA GLU A 181 -11.25 1.50 12.46
C GLU A 181 -12.45 0.83 13.13
N GLU A 182 -12.29 -0.39 13.65
CA GLU A 182 -13.35 -1.11 14.36
C GLU A 182 -13.83 -0.34 15.61
N THR A 183 -12.90 0.23 16.38
CA THR A 183 -13.23 1.06 17.54
C THR A 183 -13.98 2.32 17.13
N ALA A 184 -13.53 2.98 16.06
CA ALA A 184 -14.19 4.17 15.52
C ALA A 184 -15.63 3.88 15.06
N LEU A 185 -15.84 2.77 14.35
CA LEU A 185 -17.17 2.35 13.91
C LEU A 185 -18.08 1.97 15.10
N ALA A 186 -17.55 1.24 16.09
CA ALA A 186 -18.30 0.89 17.29
C ALA A 186 -18.73 2.10 18.13
N SER A 187 -17.96 3.18 18.12
CA SER A 187 -18.31 4.41 18.84
C SER A 187 -19.54 5.12 18.27
N LEU A 188 -19.81 4.93 16.98
CA LEU A 188 -20.97 5.55 16.32
C LEU A 188 -22.27 4.79 16.56
N THR A 189 -22.20 3.48 16.74
CA THR A 189 -23.39 2.66 17.04
C THR A 189 -23.85 2.82 18.48
N ARG A 190 -23.00 3.38 19.36
CA ARG A 190 -23.31 3.61 20.79
C ARG A 190 -23.87 4.99 21.11
N THR A 191 -23.82 5.93 20.16
CA THR A 191 -24.46 7.24 20.38
C THR A 191 -25.90 7.13 19.91
N PRO A 192 -26.91 7.05 20.83
CA PRO A 192 -28.31 7.16 20.45
C PRO A 192 -28.51 8.50 19.73
N ALA A 193 -29.36 8.54 18.74
CA ALA A 193 -29.87 9.80 18.20
C ALA A 193 -30.60 10.53 19.35
N THR A 194 -29.85 11.31 20.11
CA THR A 194 -30.46 12.28 21.06
C THR A 194 -31.02 13.44 20.26
N GLY A 195 -32.23 13.27 19.81
CA GLY A 195 -32.97 14.23 19.00
C GLY A 195 -34.46 13.99 19.08
N GLU A 196 -34.96 13.52 20.26
CA GLU A 196 -36.41 13.51 20.49
C GLU A 196 -36.68 13.51 21.99
N ALA A 197 -36.72 14.74 22.57
CA ALA A 197 -37.53 15.05 23.75
C ALA A 197 -37.31 16.51 24.13
N ALA A 198 -38.12 17.38 23.63
CA ALA A 198 -38.69 18.54 24.35
C ALA A 198 -39.73 19.21 23.44
N ALA A 199 -40.94 18.69 23.50
CA ALA A 199 -42.13 19.48 23.20
C ALA A 199 -42.61 20.11 24.51
#